data_adfa2afe80cd5ed6adda90ca6d83609e
#
_entry.id   adfa2afe80cd5ed6adda90ca6d83609e
#
_cell.length_a   1.000
_cell.length_b   1.000
_cell.length_c   1.000
_cell.angle_alpha   90.00
_cell.angle_beta   90.00
_cell.angle_gamma   90.00
#
_symmetry.space_group_name_H-M   'P 1'
#
loop_
_entity.id
_entity.type
_entity.pdbx_description
1 polymer ?
#
loop_
_entity_poly.entity_id
_entity_poly.type
_entity_poly.pdbx_seq_one_letter_code
_entity_poly.pdbx_strand_id
1 'polypeptide(L)'
;MKEIILCKYGEIALKGLNKSTFESMMVKTIKRRLRSAGEFKVTRSQSTLYVEPLGEDVDVDEYMERLSKVFGIVKLCRCGALEKDIRVICEKAPEYAAEALENARTFKVNAKRSDKAFPYKSPEICSELGGAILDKFPHLKVDVHDPDVTVTVEVREDHAFVHTDPIDGAGGIPVGSSGRAMLLLSGGIDSPVAGYMMARRGAVVEAIHFEAPPYTSDRARMKVESLAKLMTPWCGDIKFFCVPFTEIQLLLKKNCPEELFTILMRRLMMEIAQRVCDKEGDIQALITGESLGQVASQTMYAMVCTDAACRMPVFRPCVGMDKSEIVDIARKIGTFETSILPYEDCCTVFTPKHPKTRPSVEEVEKAQNSFDFEPYIQKAVEDTTVTLIKNR
;
A
#
# COMPACT_ATOMS: atom_id res chain seq x y z
N MET A 1 -31.95 -10.32 -2.88
CA MET A 1 -31.34 -10.30 -1.53
C MET A 1 -30.48 -9.06 -1.42
N LYS A 2 -30.49 -8.36 -0.29
CA LYS A 2 -29.67 -7.17 -0.08
C LYS A 2 -28.22 -7.59 0.13
N GLU A 3 -27.28 -7.00 -0.62
CA GLU A 3 -25.86 -7.26 -0.47
C GLU A 3 -25.17 -6.22 0.41
N ILE A 4 -24.24 -6.65 1.25
CA ILE A 4 -23.46 -5.82 2.15
C ILE A 4 -22.01 -6.33 2.14
N ILE A 5 -21.03 -5.42 2.14
CA ILE A 5 -19.63 -5.79 2.24
C ILE A 5 -19.18 -5.65 3.69
N LEU A 6 -18.73 -6.74 4.28
CA LEU A 6 -18.10 -6.74 5.60
C LEU A 6 -16.60 -6.52 5.47
N CYS A 7 -16.12 -5.38 5.95
CA CYS A 7 -14.69 -5.04 6.01
C CYS A 7 -14.16 -5.38 7.40
N LYS A 8 -13.47 -6.51 7.54
CA LYS A 8 -12.87 -6.95 8.81
C LYS A 8 -11.48 -6.36 8.95
N TYR A 9 -11.20 -5.77 10.11
CA TYR A 9 -9.87 -5.21 10.36
C TYR A 9 -9.10 -6.02 11.41
N GLY A 10 -7.76 -6.00 11.27
CA GLY A 10 -6.85 -6.81 12.07
C GLY A 10 -6.30 -6.06 13.28
N GLU A 11 -5.04 -5.58 13.18
CA GLU A 11 -4.33 -4.96 14.30
C GLU A 11 -5.01 -3.71 14.88
N ILE A 12 -5.90 -3.06 14.14
CA ILE A 12 -6.69 -1.92 14.63
C ILE A 12 -7.59 -2.35 15.81
N ALA A 13 -8.06 -3.59 15.82
CA ALA A 13 -8.86 -4.14 16.92
C ALA A 13 -8.08 -4.13 18.26
N LEU A 14 -6.74 -4.14 18.20
CA LEU A 14 -5.84 -4.17 19.36
C LEU A 14 -5.39 -2.78 19.84
N LYS A 15 -5.84 -1.69 19.20
CA LYS A 15 -5.37 -0.32 19.49
C LYS A 15 -5.97 0.32 20.76
N GLY A 16 -6.71 -0.43 21.57
CA GLY A 16 -7.24 0.05 22.84
C GLY A 16 -8.04 1.36 22.69
N LEU A 17 -7.70 2.37 23.49
CA LEU A 17 -8.38 3.67 23.52
C LEU A 17 -8.33 4.44 22.18
N ASN A 18 -7.33 4.19 21.34
CA ASN A 18 -7.17 4.85 20.05
C ASN A 18 -7.97 4.18 18.91
N LYS A 19 -8.63 3.06 19.16
CA LYS A 19 -9.38 2.29 18.16
C LYS A 19 -10.36 3.15 17.37
N SER A 20 -11.14 4.00 18.05
CA SER A 20 -12.15 4.87 17.41
C SER A 20 -11.55 5.86 16.42
N THR A 21 -10.34 6.36 16.68
CA THR A 21 -9.61 7.27 15.78
C THR A 21 -9.22 6.54 14.50
N PHE A 22 -8.62 5.33 14.60
CA PHE A 22 -8.27 4.52 13.43
C PHE A 22 -9.49 4.11 12.61
N GLU A 23 -10.59 3.70 13.27
CA GLU A 23 -11.85 3.40 12.60
C GLU A 23 -12.40 4.62 11.83
N SER A 24 -12.35 5.80 12.43
CA SER A 24 -12.79 7.04 11.78
C SER A 24 -11.96 7.38 10.55
N MET A 25 -10.63 7.16 10.61
CA MET A 25 -9.73 7.34 9.47
C MET A 25 -10.04 6.35 8.35
N MET A 26 -10.32 5.07 8.68
CA MET A 26 -10.75 4.07 7.70
C MET A 26 -12.06 4.47 7.03
N VAL A 27 -13.07 4.86 7.81
CA VAL A 27 -14.38 5.31 7.27
C VAL A 27 -14.19 6.51 6.33
N LYS A 28 -13.33 7.48 6.70
CA LYS A 28 -13.00 8.62 5.82
C LYS A 28 -12.33 8.15 4.52
N THR A 29 -11.42 7.19 4.60
CA THR A 29 -10.74 6.62 3.44
C THR A 29 -11.71 5.86 2.54
N ILE A 30 -12.57 4.99 3.10
CA ILE A 30 -13.61 4.26 2.38
C ILE A 30 -14.54 5.24 1.65
N LYS A 31 -15.05 6.26 2.34
CA LYS A 31 -15.93 7.28 1.73
C LYS A 31 -15.26 7.99 0.56
N ARG A 32 -13.97 8.34 0.69
CA ARG A 32 -13.22 8.95 -0.41
C ARG A 32 -13.05 8.01 -1.60
N ARG A 33 -12.74 6.74 -1.34
CA ARG A 33 -12.51 5.71 -2.37
C ARG A 33 -13.74 5.35 -3.17
N LEU A 34 -14.88 5.27 -2.52
CA LEU A 34 -16.13 4.85 -3.13
C LEU A 34 -16.96 6.00 -3.71
N ARG A 35 -16.55 7.26 -3.47
CA ARG A 35 -17.32 8.45 -3.86
C ARG A 35 -17.74 8.49 -5.32
N SER A 36 -16.91 7.97 -6.23
CA SER A 36 -17.19 7.94 -7.67
C SER A 36 -17.79 6.62 -8.17
N ALA A 37 -17.96 5.63 -7.29
CA ALA A 37 -18.47 4.30 -7.66
C ALA A 37 -19.98 4.14 -7.40
N GLY A 38 -20.62 5.08 -6.71
CA GLY A 38 -22.05 5.04 -6.41
C GLY A 38 -22.38 5.50 -5.00
N GLU A 39 -23.66 5.42 -4.64
CA GLU A 39 -24.14 5.73 -3.30
C GLU A 39 -23.98 4.55 -2.35
N PHE A 40 -23.62 4.83 -1.11
CA PHE A 40 -23.41 3.80 -0.09
C PHE A 40 -23.55 4.35 1.32
N LYS A 41 -23.80 3.46 2.26
CA LYS A 41 -23.81 3.73 3.70
C LYS A 41 -22.68 2.96 4.37
N VAL A 42 -21.95 3.59 5.28
CA VAL A 42 -20.91 2.93 6.09
C VAL A 42 -21.32 2.97 7.55
N THR A 43 -21.45 1.80 8.16
CA THR A 43 -21.71 1.63 9.59
C THR A 43 -20.60 0.81 10.24
N ARG A 44 -20.51 0.83 11.56
CA ARG A 44 -19.51 0.09 12.33
C ARG A 44 -20.14 -0.66 13.49
N SER A 45 -19.78 -1.91 13.65
CA SER A 45 -20.12 -2.71 14.81
C SER A 45 -19.09 -3.83 15.01
N GLN A 46 -18.76 -4.11 16.26
CA GLN A 46 -17.96 -5.28 16.67
C GLN A 46 -16.68 -5.53 15.84
N SER A 47 -15.83 -4.50 15.66
CA SER A 47 -14.56 -4.58 14.89
C SER A 47 -14.78 -4.94 13.40
N THR A 48 -15.88 -4.52 12.83
CA THR A 48 -16.22 -4.67 11.41
C THR A 48 -16.84 -3.38 10.92
N LEU A 49 -16.44 -2.93 9.72
CA LEU A 49 -17.16 -1.90 8.98
C LEU A 49 -18.07 -2.59 7.98
N TYR A 50 -19.28 -2.08 7.90
CA TYR A 50 -20.30 -2.53 6.97
C TYR A 50 -20.42 -1.48 5.88
N VAL A 51 -20.19 -1.85 4.65
CA VAL A 51 -20.41 -1.01 3.48
C VAL A 51 -21.63 -1.54 2.75
N GLU A 52 -22.70 -0.77 2.79
CA GLU A 52 -23.98 -1.09 2.18
C GLU A 52 -24.14 -0.25 0.92
N PRO A 53 -24.11 -0.85 -0.29
CA PRO A 53 -24.46 -0.17 -1.53
C PRO A 53 -25.92 0.30 -1.49
N LEU A 54 -26.19 1.53 -1.96
CA LEU A 54 -27.52 2.12 -2.03
C LEU A 54 -27.84 2.37 -3.51
N GLY A 55 -28.69 1.54 -4.09
CA GLY A 55 -29.07 1.62 -5.50
C GLY A 55 -29.09 0.26 -6.17
N GLU A 56 -29.87 0.15 -7.25
CA GLU A 56 -30.02 -1.12 -7.99
C GLU A 56 -28.87 -1.37 -8.97
N ASP A 57 -28.20 -0.30 -9.43
CA ASP A 57 -27.15 -0.36 -10.48
C ASP A 57 -25.71 -0.23 -9.91
N VAL A 58 -25.51 -0.55 -8.62
CA VAL A 58 -24.19 -0.44 -8.01
C VAL A 58 -23.33 -1.67 -8.35
N ASP A 59 -22.16 -1.44 -8.96
CA ASP A 59 -21.17 -2.50 -9.18
C ASP A 59 -20.46 -2.85 -7.85
N VAL A 60 -20.89 -3.94 -7.24
CA VAL A 60 -20.33 -4.44 -5.97
C VAL A 60 -18.90 -4.95 -6.15
N ASP A 61 -18.54 -5.45 -7.33
CA ASP A 61 -17.18 -5.92 -7.62
C ASP A 61 -16.20 -4.75 -7.69
N GLU A 62 -16.61 -3.60 -8.26
CA GLU A 62 -15.84 -2.36 -8.19
C GLU A 62 -15.62 -1.91 -6.73
N TYR A 63 -16.66 -2.04 -5.88
CA TYR A 63 -16.51 -1.74 -4.45
C TYR A 63 -15.51 -2.67 -3.77
N MET A 64 -15.60 -3.98 -4.04
CA MET A 64 -14.66 -4.98 -3.50
C MET A 64 -13.23 -4.67 -3.93
N GLU A 65 -12.99 -4.35 -5.20
CA GLU A 65 -11.67 -3.98 -5.72
C GLU A 65 -11.12 -2.74 -5.01
N ARG A 66 -11.91 -1.66 -4.93
CA ARG A 66 -11.47 -0.41 -4.29
C ARG A 66 -11.21 -0.56 -2.79
N LEU A 67 -12.04 -1.34 -2.11
CA LEU A 67 -11.92 -1.62 -0.68
C LEU A 67 -10.73 -2.55 -0.36
N SER A 68 -10.38 -3.46 -1.27
CA SER A 68 -9.22 -4.36 -1.10
C SER A 68 -7.89 -3.61 -0.97
N LYS A 69 -7.84 -2.37 -1.47
CA LYS A 69 -6.67 -1.47 -1.43
C LYS A 69 -6.69 -0.49 -0.23
N VAL A 70 -7.65 -0.62 0.68
CA VAL A 70 -7.74 0.23 1.88
C VAL A 70 -6.93 -0.38 3.03
N PHE A 71 -5.88 0.31 3.45
CA PHE A 71 -5.09 -0.14 4.61
C PHE A 71 -5.92 -0.12 5.89
N GLY A 72 -5.74 -1.19 6.68
CA GLY A 72 -6.51 -1.48 7.88
C GLY A 72 -7.52 -2.61 7.68
N ILE A 73 -7.98 -2.86 6.46
CA ILE A 73 -8.88 -3.98 6.12
C ILE A 73 -8.03 -5.22 5.86
N VAL A 74 -8.28 -6.32 6.59
CA VAL A 74 -7.55 -7.59 6.42
C VAL A 74 -8.36 -8.61 5.64
N LYS A 75 -9.70 -8.56 5.71
CA LYS A 75 -10.62 -9.43 4.97
C LYS A 75 -11.84 -8.64 4.53
N LEU A 76 -12.29 -8.94 3.33
CA LEU A 76 -13.52 -8.42 2.73
C LEU A 76 -14.45 -9.61 2.46
N CYS A 77 -15.69 -9.50 2.88
CA CYS A 77 -16.70 -10.51 2.59
C CYS A 77 -17.89 -9.82 1.90
N ARG A 78 -18.18 -10.20 0.66
CA ARG A 78 -19.44 -9.89 0.00
C ARG A 78 -20.50 -10.80 0.59
N CYS A 79 -21.53 -10.25 1.19
CA CYS A 79 -22.50 -10.98 1.99
C CYS A 79 -23.93 -10.68 1.57
N GLY A 80 -24.75 -11.72 1.51
CA GLY A 80 -26.21 -11.55 1.55
C GLY A 80 -26.68 -11.30 2.99
N ALA A 81 -27.48 -10.25 3.18
CA ALA A 81 -28.09 -9.94 4.47
C ALA A 81 -29.46 -10.62 4.57
N LEU A 82 -29.68 -11.41 5.64
CA LEU A 82 -30.87 -12.21 5.91
C LEU A 82 -31.50 -11.82 7.25
N GLU A 83 -32.78 -12.11 7.39
CA GLU A 83 -33.43 -12.06 8.69
C GLU A 83 -32.82 -13.11 9.65
N LYS A 84 -32.83 -12.80 10.95
CA LYS A 84 -32.37 -13.72 12.01
C LYS A 84 -33.40 -14.80 12.33
N ASP A 85 -33.74 -15.59 11.36
CA ASP A 85 -34.61 -16.78 11.52
C ASP A 85 -33.89 -17.97 10.86
N ILE A 86 -33.75 -19.08 11.56
CA ILE A 86 -33.06 -20.27 11.04
C ILE A 86 -33.71 -20.81 9.76
N ARG A 87 -35.03 -20.71 9.63
CA ARG A 87 -35.75 -21.14 8.44
C ARG A 87 -35.38 -20.29 7.23
N VAL A 88 -35.33 -18.95 7.43
CA VAL A 88 -34.95 -18.02 6.37
C VAL A 88 -33.48 -18.23 6.00
N ILE A 89 -32.62 -18.48 6.98
CA ILE A 89 -31.21 -18.81 6.72
C ILE A 89 -31.09 -20.09 5.88
N CYS A 90 -31.77 -21.18 6.27
CA CYS A 90 -31.72 -22.46 5.55
C CYS A 90 -32.35 -22.39 4.15
N GLU A 91 -33.34 -21.53 3.94
CA GLU A 91 -33.95 -21.30 2.62
C GLU A 91 -33.06 -20.45 1.72
N LYS A 92 -32.58 -19.30 2.22
CA LYS A 92 -31.94 -18.25 1.39
C LYS A 92 -30.43 -18.38 1.27
N ALA A 93 -29.74 -18.93 2.27
CA ALA A 93 -28.27 -19.06 2.19
C ALA A 93 -27.80 -20.01 1.07
N PRO A 94 -28.46 -21.18 0.83
CA PRO A 94 -28.13 -22.01 -0.32
C PRO A 94 -28.42 -21.35 -1.67
N GLU A 95 -29.42 -20.44 -1.74
CA GLU A 95 -29.69 -19.65 -2.95
C GLU A 95 -28.59 -18.64 -3.23
N TYR A 96 -28.13 -17.93 -2.19
CA TYR A 96 -27.06 -16.95 -2.30
C TYR A 96 -25.72 -17.60 -2.69
N ALA A 97 -25.43 -18.77 -2.16
CA ALA A 97 -24.21 -19.51 -2.41
C ALA A 97 -24.27 -20.44 -3.65
N ALA A 98 -25.37 -20.41 -4.42
CA ALA A 98 -25.65 -21.38 -5.47
C ALA A 98 -24.52 -21.50 -6.49
N GLU A 99 -24.02 -20.37 -7.02
CA GLU A 99 -22.95 -20.35 -8.02
C GLU A 99 -21.67 -21.06 -7.54
N ALA A 100 -21.27 -20.84 -6.29
CA ALA A 100 -20.11 -21.50 -5.70
C ALA A 100 -20.38 -22.99 -5.45
N LEU A 101 -21.58 -23.35 -4.97
CA LEU A 101 -21.94 -24.71 -4.61
C LEU A 101 -22.17 -25.62 -5.85
N GLU A 102 -22.72 -25.08 -6.93
CA GLU A 102 -22.94 -25.82 -8.19
C GLU A 102 -21.62 -26.32 -8.80
N ASN A 103 -20.54 -25.55 -8.66
CA ASN A 103 -19.23 -25.87 -9.20
C ASN A 103 -18.32 -26.67 -8.25
N ALA A 104 -18.75 -26.89 -7.00
CA ALA A 104 -18.00 -27.61 -5.98
C ALA A 104 -18.31 -29.11 -5.95
N ARG A 105 -17.43 -29.87 -5.33
CA ARG A 105 -17.64 -31.31 -4.99
C ARG A 105 -17.83 -31.49 -3.49
N THR A 106 -17.16 -30.64 -2.73
CA THR A 106 -17.18 -30.68 -1.27
C THR A 106 -17.48 -29.31 -0.67
N PHE A 107 -18.14 -29.31 0.45
CA PHE A 107 -18.44 -28.07 1.18
C PHE A 107 -18.38 -28.24 2.69
N LYS A 108 -18.32 -27.11 3.37
CA LYS A 108 -18.44 -27.01 4.81
C LYS A 108 -19.28 -25.77 5.17
N VAL A 109 -20.09 -25.89 6.21
CA VAL A 109 -20.74 -24.75 6.84
C VAL A 109 -19.93 -24.29 8.05
N ASN A 110 -19.72 -22.97 8.14
CA ASN A 110 -19.12 -22.31 9.28
C ASN A 110 -20.11 -21.29 9.85
N ALA A 111 -20.41 -21.35 11.14
CA ALA A 111 -21.33 -20.43 11.77
C ALA A 111 -20.63 -19.65 12.88
N LYS A 112 -20.74 -18.31 12.84
CA LYS A 112 -20.30 -17.39 13.89
C LYS A 112 -21.49 -16.70 14.49
N ARG A 113 -21.66 -16.83 15.80
CA ARG A 113 -22.77 -16.23 16.54
C ARG A 113 -22.26 -15.16 17.50
N SER A 114 -22.38 -13.89 17.11
CA SER A 114 -22.07 -12.75 17.98
C SER A 114 -23.28 -12.39 18.86
N ASP A 115 -24.48 -12.52 18.33
CA ASP A 115 -25.72 -12.36 19.10
C ASP A 115 -26.04 -13.64 19.87
N LYS A 116 -25.84 -13.59 21.19
CA LYS A 116 -26.09 -14.71 22.08
C LYS A 116 -27.60 -14.95 22.36
N ALA A 117 -28.47 -14.02 22.01
CA ALA A 117 -29.90 -14.16 22.13
C ALA A 117 -30.52 -15.03 21.01
N PHE A 118 -29.80 -15.25 19.92
CA PHE A 118 -30.26 -16.14 18.86
C PHE A 118 -30.41 -17.57 19.39
N PRO A 119 -31.56 -18.26 19.15
CA PRO A 119 -31.92 -19.52 19.80
C PRO A 119 -30.93 -20.67 19.51
N TYR A 120 -30.34 -20.68 18.31
CA TYR A 120 -29.44 -21.78 17.84
C TYR A 120 -27.99 -21.47 18.15
N LYS A 121 -27.25 -22.48 18.60
CA LYS A 121 -25.76 -22.42 18.74
C LYS A 121 -25.10 -22.62 17.39
N SER A 122 -23.82 -22.22 17.27
CA SER A 122 -23.09 -22.35 15.99
C SER A 122 -23.08 -23.78 15.42
N PRO A 123 -22.88 -24.86 16.22
CA PRO A 123 -22.97 -26.21 15.67
C PRO A 123 -24.37 -26.59 15.16
N GLU A 124 -25.42 -26.10 15.82
CA GLU A 124 -26.79 -26.34 15.39
C GLU A 124 -27.11 -25.64 14.07
N ILE A 125 -26.67 -24.37 13.92
CA ILE A 125 -26.75 -23.63 12.66
C ILE A 125 -26.01 -24.35 11.54
N CYS A 126 -24.81 -24.88 11.82
CA CYS A 126 -24.03 -25.64 10.84
C CYS A 126 -24.76 -26.90 10.39
N SER A 127 -25.40 -27.62 11.32
CA SER A 127 -26.17 -28.85 11.03
C SER A 127 -27.40 -28.57 10.17
N GLU A 128 -28.24 -27.60 10.60
CA GLU A 128 -29.49 -27.24 9.89
C GLU A 128 -29.20 -26.74 8.48
N LEU A 129 -28.28 -25.78 8.34
CA LEU A 129 -27.90 -25.23 7.03
C LEU A 129 -27.17 -26.27 6.17
N GLY A 130 -26.32 -27.12 6.78
CA GLY A 130 -25.66 -28.23 6.07
C GLY A 130 -26.65 -29.19 5.45
N GLY A 131 -27.71 -29.58 6.20
CA GLY A 131 -28.83 -30.38 5.70
C GLY A 131 -29.54 -29.71 4.53
N ALA A 132 -29.92 -28.43 4.68
CA ALA A 132 -30.58 -27.67 3.63
C ALA A 132 -29.77 -27.52 2.34
N ILE A 133 -28.41 -27.42 2.46
CA ILE A 133 -27.52 -27.41 1.28
C ILE A 133 -27.51 -28.78 0.60
N LEU A 134 -27.42 -29.90 1.36
CA LEU A 134 -27.43 -31.25 0.78
C LEU A 134 -28.76 -31.58 0.09
N ASP A 135 -29.88 -31.12 0.66
CA ASP A 135 -31.20 -31.30 0.05
C ASP A 135 -31.30 -30.58 -1.31
N LYS A 136 -30.70 -29.38 -1.41
CA LYS A 136 -30.76 -28.59 -2.64
C LYS A 136 -29.69 -28.98 -3.66
N PHE A 137 -28.53 -29.43 -3.19
CA PHE A 137 -27.39 -29.83 -4.02
C PHE A 137 -26.91 -31.26 -3.69
N PRO A 138 -27.65 -32.30 -4.15
CA PRO A 138 -27.37 -33.71 -3.78
C PRO A 138 -26.04 -34.27 -4.26
N HIS A 139 -25.36 -33.55 -5.17
CA HIS A 139 -24.03 -33.97 -5.67
C HIS A 139 -22.90 -33.65 -4.68
N LEU A 140 -23.15 -32.74 -3.71
CA LEU A 140 -22.14 -32.31 -2.76
C LEU A 140 -21.89 -33.33 -1.65
N LYS A 141 -20.68 -33.31 -1.12
CA LYS A 141 -20.27 -34.04 0.09
C LYS A 141 -19.74 -33.05 1.15
N VAL A 142 -19.98 -33.38 2.41
CA VAL A 142 -19.41 -32.56 3.52
C VAL A 142 -17.96 -32.94 3.72
N ASP A 143 -17.06 -31.96 3.67
CA ASP A 143 -15.66 -32.06 4.07
C ASP A 143 -15.31 -30.94 5.04
N VAL A 144 -15.03 -31.29 6.31
CA VAL A 144 -14.74 -30.29 7.36
C VAL A 144 -13.28 -29.89 7.41
N HIS A 145 -12.38 -30.59 6.66
CA HIS A 145 -10.94 -30.36 6.69
C HIS A 145 -10.48 -29.56 5.50
N ASP A 146 -10.80 -29.99 4.28
CA ASP A 146 -10.35 -29.38 3.02
C ASP A 146 -11.51 -29.25 2.02
N PRO A 147 -12.54 -28.41 2.33
CA PRO A 147 -13.68 -28.23 1.45
C PRO A 147 -13.35 -27.34 0.25
N ASP A 148 -13.96 -27.65 -0.92
CA ASP A 148 -13.90 -26.78 -2.09
C ASP A 148 -14.55 -25.41 -1.79
N VAL A 149 -15.68 -25.41 -1.02
CA VAL A 149 -16.42 -24.19 -0.64
C VAL A 149 -16.73 -24.18 0.85
N THR A 150 -16.52 -23.03 1.50
CA THR A 150 -16.97 -22.79 2.87
C THR A 150 -18.11 -21.77 2.90
N VAL A 151 -19.33 -22.22 3.17
CA VAL A 151 -20.47 -21.32 3.40
C VAL A 151 -20.42 -20.82 4.83
N THR A 152 -20.18 -19.53 5.02
CA THR A 152 -20.11 -18.92 6.36
C THR A 152 -21.38 -18.12 6.64
N VAL A 153 -21.99 -18.36 7.82
CA VAL A 153 -23.09 -17.56 8.36
C VAL A 153 -22.66 -16.85 9.62
N GLU A 154 -22.74 -15.52 9.63
CA GLU A 154 -22.45 -14.68 10.79
C GLU A 154 -23.75 -14.09 11.34
N VAL A 155 -24.27 -14.65 12.45
CA VAL A 155 -25.44 -14.11 13.15
C VAL A 155 -25.00 -12.95 14.04
N ARG A 156 -25.46 -11.75 13.70
CA ARG A 156 -25.16 -10.49 14.39
C ARG A 156 -26.42 -9.89 15.01
N GLU A 157 -26.33 -8.68 15.59
CA GLU A 157 -27.46 -8.05 16.29
C GLU A 157 -28.71 -7.91 15.42
N ASP A 158 -28.56 -7.34 14.20
CA ASP A 158 -29.68 -6.98 13.35
C ASP A 158 -29.99 -8.02 12.26
N HIS A 159 -28.99 -8.71 11.76
CA HIS A 159 -29.10 -9.61 10.59
C HIS A 159 -28.20 -10.85 10.74
N ALA A 160 -28.52 -11.87 9.94
CA ALA A 160 -27.59 -12.93 9.60
C ALA A 160 -26.94 -12.61 8.24
N PHE A 161 -25.60 -12.74 8.16
CA PHE A 161 -24.85 -12.50 6.94
C PHE A 161 -24.30 -13.82 6.40
N VAL A 162 -24.58 -14.11 5.14
CA VAL A 162 -24.06 -15.30 4.45
C VAL A 162 -23.04 -14.89 3.42
N HIS A 163 -21.92 -15.60 3.38
CA HIS A 163 -20.86 -15.44 2.36
C HIS A 163 -20.08 -16.74 2.14
N THR A 164 -19.43 -16.87 1.00
CA THR A 164 -18.60 -18.03 0.65
C THR A 164 -17.10 -17.69 0.70
N ASP A 165 -16.68 -16.74 -0.08
CA ASP A 165 -15.26 -16.52 -0.39
C ASP A 165 -14.76 -15.14 0.09
N PRO A 166 -14.23 -15.05 1.33
CA PRO A 166 -13.62 -13.81 1.78
C PRO A 166 -12.31 -13.55 1.05
N ILE A 167 -12.18 -12.35 0.46
CA ILE A 167 -10.92 -11.94 -0.17
C ILE A 167 -10.00 -11.23 0.83
N ASP A 168 -8.70 -11.31 0.58
CA ASP A 168 -7.70 -10.61 1.38
C ASP A 168 -7.70 -9.11 1.08
N GLY A 169 -7.70 -8.31 2.15
CA GLY A 169 -7.51 -6.87 2.08
C GLY A 169 -6.03 -6.47 2.18
N ALA A 170 -5.77 -5.16 2.11
CA ALA A 170 -4.42 -4.60 2.17
C ALA A 170 -3.70 -4.84 3.52
N GLY A 171 -4.44 -5.08 4.59
CA GLY A 171 -3.89 -5.16 5.95
C GLY A 171 -3.31 -3.82 6.42
N GLY A 172 -2.39 -3.85 7.39
CA GLY A 172 -1.73 -2.65 7.91
C GLY A 172 -2.64 -1.74 8.73
N ILE A 173 -2.34 -0.44 8.72
CA ILE A 173 -3.08 0.61 9.43
C ILE A 173 -3.39 1.79 8.49
N PRO A 174 -4.44 2.59 8.78
CA PRO A 174 -4.87 3.67 7.88
C PRO A 174 -3.79 4.70 7.62
N VAL A 175 -3.65 5.12 6.36
CA VAL A 175 -2.76 6.21 5.95
C VAL A 175 -3.11 7.50 6.71
N GLY A 176 -2.10 8.19 7.20
CA GLY A 176 -2.20 9.40 8.01
C GLY A 176 -2.18 9.15 9.52
N SER A 177 -2.11 7.88 9.96
CA SER A 177 -2.03 7.53 11.39
C SER A 177 -0.61 7.60 11.96
N SER A 178 0.44 7.71 11.13
CA SER A 178 1.85 7.63 11.55
C SER A 178 2.71 8.78 11.02
N GLY A 179 2.11 9.95 10.78
CA GLY A 179 2.86 11.12 10.27
C GLY A 179 3.07 11.10 8.75
N ARG A 180 3.98 11.96 8.28
CA ARG A 180 4.30 12.15 6.85
C ARG A 180 5.77 11.88 6.58
N ALA A 181 6.05 11.30 5.43
CA ALA A 181 7.41 11.01 5.00
C ALA A 181 7.59 11.27 3.50
N MET A 182 8.79 11.68 3.11
CA MET A 182 9.19 11.98 1.74
C MET A 182 9.89 10.77 1.13
N LEU A 183 9.33 10.20 0.09
CA LEU A 183 9.91 9.11 -0.68
C LEU A 183 10.81 9.66 -1.78
N LEU A 184 12.08 9.27 -1.79
CA LEU A 184 12.96 9.47 -2.94
C LEU A 184 12.52 8.50 -4.05
N LEU A 185 11.65 8.98 -4.94
CA LEU A 185 11.02 8.17 -5.97
C LEU A 185 11.85 8.18 -7.25
N SER A 186 12.32 7.03 -7.66
CA SER A 186 13.02 6.78 -8.92
C SER A 186 12.14 6.02 -9.90
N GLY A 187 12.57 5.87 -11.16
CA GLY A 187 11.93 5.02 -12.16
C GLY A 187 12.17 3.52 -11.96
N GLY A 188 12.89 3.12 -10.91
CA GLY A 188 13.19 1.73 -10.58
C GLY A 188 12.06 1.00 -9.87
N ILE A 189 12.26 -0.31 -9.64
CA ILE A 189 11.27 -1.20 -9.04
C ILE A 189 11.11 -0.94 -7.53
N ASP A 190 12.22 -0.61 -6.84
CA ASP A 190 12.33 -0.69 -5.39
C ASP A 190 11.66 0.49 -4.66
N SER A 191 11.79 1.71 -5.20
CA SER A 191 11.28 2.91 -4.53
C SER A 191 9.74 2.95 -4.43
N PRO A 192 8.93 2.56 -5.44
CA PRO A 192 7.49 2.45 -5.27
C PRO A 192 7.07 1.43 -4.21
N VAL A 193 7.80 0.31 -4.12
CA VAL A 193 7.58 -0.73 -3.10
C VAL A 193 7.85 -0.18 -1.70
N ALA A 194 8.96 0.55 -1.53
CA ALA A 194 9.28 1.19 -0.25
C ALA A 194 8.18 2.18 0.19
N GLY A 195 7.68 3.00 -0.73
CA GLY A 195 6.57 3.92 -0.48
C GLY A 195 5.29 3.19 -0.06
N TYR A 196 4.92 2.13 -0.76
CA TYR A 196 3.78 1.27 -0.42
C TYR A 196 3.93 0.67 0.99
N MET A 197 5.10 0.13 1.32
CA MET A 197 5.35 -0.48 2.62
C MET A 197 5.21 0.52 3.78
N MET A 198 5.68 1.75 3.60
CA MET A 198 5.52 2.81 4.60
C MET A 198 4.08 3.32 4.69
N ALA A 199 3.38 3.47 3.56
CA ALA A 199 1.95 3.81 3.56
C ALA A 199 1.11 2.75 4.28
N ARG A 200 1.45 1.46 4.11
CA ARG A 200 0.83 0.33 4.84
C ARG A 200 1.03 0.43 6.36
N ARG A 201 2.08 1.12 6.82
CA ARG A 201 2.31 1.43 8.24
C ARG A 201 1.75 2.78 8.67
N GLY A 202 0.86 3.36 7.87
CA GLY A 202 0.10 4.55 8.21
C GLY A 202 0.78 5.87 7.86
N ALA A 203 1.95 5.87 7.22
CA ALA A 203 2.58 7.11 6.75
C ALA A 203 1.80 7.73 5.58
N VAL A 204 1.63 9.04 5.59
CA VAL A 204 1.34 9.80 4.37
C VAL A 204 2.64 9.87 3.58
N VAL A 205 2.63 9.38 2.35
CA VAL A 205 3.81 9.37 1.49
C VAL A 205 3.70 10.48 0.47
N GLU A 206 4.64 11.43 0.55
CA GLU A 206 4.92 12.39 -0.52
C GLU A 206 6.13 11.88 -1.33
N ALA A 207 6.30 12.33 -2.56
CA ALA A 207 7.37 11.84 -3.43
C ALA A 207 8.25 12.97 -3.95
N ILE A 208 9.57 12.78 -3.88
CA ILE A 208 10.56 13.67 -4.48
C ILE A 208 11.34 12.91 -5.55
N HIS A 209 11.45 13.51 -6.73
CA HIS A 209 12.19 13.00 -7.87
C HIS A 209 13.26 14.01 -8.29
N PHE A 210 14.42 13.51 -8.67
CA PHE A 210 15.54 14.31 -9.19
C PHE A 210 15.67 14.09 -10.70
N GLU A 211 15.56 15.15 -11.47
CA GLU A 211 15.69 15.10 -12.93
C GLU A 211 16.96 15.78 -13.43
N ALA A 212 17.52 15.31 -14.51
CA ALA A 212 18.76 15.83 -15.07
C ALA A 212 18.66 16.08 -16.59
N PRO A 213 17.78 16.98 -17.07
CA PRO A 213 17.74 17.34 -18.48
C PRO A 213 19.03 18.04 -18.89
N PRO A 214 19.59 17.84 -20.13
CA PRO A 214 19.05 16.99 -21.20
C PRO A 214 19.51 15.52 -21.10
N TYR A 215 20.19 15.11 -20.04
CA TYR A 215 20.71 13.75 -19.87
C TYR A 215 19.61 12.74 -19.53
N THR A 216 18.56 13.16 -18.82
CA THR A 216 17.31 12.39 -18.68
C THR A 216 16.24 12.95 -19.60
N SER A 217 15.44 12.06 -20.21
CA SER A 217 14.40 12.46 -21.14
C SER A 217 13.10 12.82 -20.40
N ASP A 218 12.19 13.56 -21.07
CA ASP A 218 10.82 13.78 -20.58
C ASP A 218 10.08 12.46 -20.32
N ARG A 219 10.38 11.42 -21.10
CA ARG A 219 9.81 10.07 -20.90
C ARG A 219 10.24 9.44 -19.57
N ALA A 220 11.47 9.72 -19.11
CA ALA A 220 11.92 9.27 -17.79
C ALA A 220 11.10 9.94 -16.68
N ARG A 221 10.87 11.25 -16.75
CA ARG A 221 9.99 11.97 -15.84
C ARG A 221 8.56 11.44 -15.87
N MET A 222 7.97 11.28 -17.06
CA MET A 222 6.62 10.72 -17.23
C MET A 222 6.48 9.31 -16.64
N LYS A 223 7.54 8.49 -16.74
CA LYS A 223 7.61 7.17 -16.11
C LYS A 223 7.45 7.27 -14.60
N VAL A 224 8.20 8.18 -13.96
CA VAL A 224 8.16 8.37 -12.50
C VAL A 224 6.81 8.95 -12.03
N GLU A 225 6.26 9.91 -12.77
CA GLU A 225 4.91 10.42 -12.52
C GLU A 225 3.84 9.32 -12.65
N SER A 226 4.00 8.41 -13.62
CA SER A 226 3.13 7.25 -13.80
C SER A 226 3.24 6.26 -12.62
N LEU A 227 4.47 6.03 -12.11
CA LEU A 227 4.68 5.22 -10.91
C LEU A 227 4.00 5.85 -9.68
N ALA A 228 4.17 7.16 -9.47
CA ALA A 228 3.47 7.87 -8.40
C ALA A 228 1.95 7.75 -8.55
N LYS A 229 1.42 7.81 -9.79
CA LYS A 229 0.00 7.60 -10.07
C LYS A 229 -0.47 6.19 -9.71
N LEU A 230 0.30 5.15 -10.06
CA LEU A 230 0.00 3.76 -9.73
C LEU A 230 0.05 3.49 -8.21
N MET A 231 0.77 4.31 -7.45
CA MET A 231 0.80 4.23 -5.98
C MET A 231 -0.43 4.86 -5.33
N THR A 232 -1.13 5.80 -5.98
CA THR A 232 -2.26 6.52 -5.36
C THR A 232 -3.43 5.63 -4.91
N PRO A 233 -3.75 4.49 -5.54
CA PRO A 233 -4.75 3.55 -5.04
C PRO A 233 -4.42 3.00 -3.63
N TRP A 234 -3.19 3.04 -3.20
CA TRP A 234 -2.70 2.58 -1.90
C TRP A 234 -2.44 3.76 -0.96
N CYS A 235 -1.62 4.72 -1.39
CA CYS A 235 -1.12 5.82 -0.57
C CYS A 235 -2.11 6.98 -0.41
N GLY A 236 -3.08 7.12 -1.31
CA GLY A 236 -3.90 8.33 -1.45
C GLY A 236 -3.26 9.33 -2.42
N ASP A 237 -3.71 10.59 -2.37
CA ASP A 237 -3.12 11.65 -3.18
C ASP A 237 -1.67 11.88 -2.75
N ILE A 238 -0.77 12.12 -3.72
CA ILE A 238 0.66 12.29 -3.51
C ILE A 238 1.08 13.66 -4.02
N LYS A 239 1.68 14.52 -3.17
CA LYS A 239 2.45 15.67 -3.64
C LYS A 239 3.73 15.16 -4.25
N PHE A 240 3.97 15.49 -5.50
CA PHE A 240 5.14 15.09 -6.26
C PHE A 240 6.03 16.31 -6.47
N PHE A 241 7.23 16.25 -5.89
CA PHE A 241 8.27 17.26 -5.97
C PHE A 241 9.27 16.87 -7.04
N CYS A 242 9.53 17.73 -8.00
CA CYS A 242 10.52 17.50 -9.04
C CYS A 242 11.66 18.52 -8.93
N VAL A 243 12.87 18.02 -8.68
CA VAL A 243 14.06 18.80 -8.39
C VAL A 243 14.97 18.82 -9.60
N PRO A 244 15.36 20.00 -10.16
CA PRO A 244 16.37 20.10 -11.19
C PRO A 244 17.76 19.79 -10.59
N PHE A 245 18.44 18.77 -11.10
CA PHE A 245 19.67 18.27 -10.49
C PHE A 245 20.89 18.24 -11.43
N THR A 246 20.73 18.63 -12.70
CA THR A 246 21.76 18.58 -13.73
C THR A 246 23.02 19.34 -13.34
N GLU A 247 22.86 20.58 -12.88
CA GLU A 247 23.98 21.46 -12.57
C GLU A 247 24.87 20.87 -11.45
N ILE A 248 24.23 20.33 -10.41
CA ILE A 248 24.92 19.67 -9.30
C ILE A 248 25.68 18.42 -9.79
N GLN A 249 25.10 17.62 -10.67
CA GLN A 249 25.78 16.44 -11.22
C GLN A 249 27.03 16.80 -12.04
N LEU A 250 26.94 17.86 -12.85
CA LEU A 250 28.08 18.34 -13.64
C LEU A 250 29.19 18.88 -12.74
N LEU A 251 28.83 19.57 -11.66
CA LEU A 251 29.78 20.07 -10.68
C LEU A 251 30.46 18.94 -9.89
N LEU A 252 29.69 17.92 -9.48
CA LEU A 252 30.25 16.71 -8.86
C LEU A 252 31.27 16.03 -9.79
N LYS A 253 30.91 15.84 -11.06
CA LYS A 253 31.80 15.23 -12.07
C LYS A 253 33.10 16.02 -12.29
N LYS A 254 33.03 17.35 -12.20
CA LYS A 254 34.14 18.24 -12.42
C LYS A 254 35.09 18.35 -11.22
N ASN A 255 34.54 18.36 -10.01
CA ASN A 255 35.24 18.78 -8.80
C ASN A 255 35.51 17.66 -7.80
N CYS A 256 34.91 16.47 -7.97
CA CYS A 256 35.03 15.38 -7.00
C CYS A 256 35.64 14.11 -7.61
N PRO A 257 36.23 13.22 -6.79
CA PRO A 257 36.74 11.94 -7.25
C PRO A 257 35.67 11.07 -7.92
N GLU A 258 35.97 10.52 -9.10
CA GLU A 258 35.02 9.71 -9.88
C GLU A 258 34.48 8.53 -9.07
N GLU A 259 35.31 7.85 -8.30
CA GLU A 259 34.93 6.68 -7.48
C GLU A 259 33.91 6.99 -6.39
N LEU A 260 33.85 8.25 -5.92
CA LEU A 260 32.90 8.74 -4.90
C LEU A 260 31.66 9.39 -5.49
N PHE A 261 31.58 9.56 -6.82
CA PHE A 261 30.51 10.30 -7.49
C PHE A 261 29.10 9.86 -7.04
N THR A 262 28.80 8.57 -7.10
CA THR A 262 27.46 8.06 -6.76
C THR A 262 27.10 8.32 -5.30
N ILE A 263 28.05 8.20 -4.39
CA ILE A 263 27.81 8.41 -2.95
C ILE A 263 27.60 9.89 -2.67
N LEU A 264 28.43 10.76 -3.22
CA LEU A 264 28.31 12.21 -3.10
C LEU A 264 26.99 12.72 -3.68
N MET A 265 26.63 12.23 -4.87
CA MET A 265 25.35 12.52 -5.51
C MET A 265 24.18 12.18 -4.59
N ARG A 266 24.18 10.97 -4.00
CA ARG A 266 23.11 10.54 -3.08
C ARG A 266 23.08 11.36 -1.79
N ARG A 267 24.24 11.74 -1.26
CA ARG A 267 24.32 12.65 -0.10
C ARG A 267 23.63 13.99 -0.38
N LEU A 268 23.94 14.60 -1.54
CA LEU A 268 23.31 15.87 -1.94
C LEU A 268 21.81 15.71 -2.21
N MET A 269 21.36 14.58 -2.77
CA MET A 269 19.94 14.28 -2.90
C MET A 269 19.24 14.18 -1.53
N MET A 270 19.86 13.52 -0.54
CA MET A 270 19.32 13.41 0.83
C MET A 270 19.24 14.79 1.50
N GLU A 271 20.29 15.60 1.36
CA GLU A 271 20.34 16.95 1.89
C GLU A 271 19.27 17.86 1.27
N ILE A 272 19.13 17.86 -0.05
CA ILE A 272 18.07 18.62 -0.75
C ILE A 272 16.68 18.13 -0.34
N ALA A 273 16.47 16.83 -0.28
CA ALA A 273 15.20 16.26 0.15
C ALA A 273 14.84 16.71 1.58
N GLN A 274 15.79 16.72 2.50
CA GLN A 274 15.57 17.25 3.85
C GLN A 274 15.19 18.73 3.82
N ARG A 275 15.90 19.58 3.05
CA ARG A 275 15.59 21.02 2.96
C ARG A 275 14.20 21.27 2.37
N VAL A 276 13.78 20.46 1.38
CA VAL A 276 12.40 20.51 0.87
C VAL A 276 11.40 20.11 1.96
N CYS A 277 11.69 19.09 2.76
CA CYS A 277 10.85 18.70 3.90
C CYS A 277 10.77 19.80 4.96
N ASP A 278 11.90 20.44 5.30
CA ASP A 278 11.96 21.56 6.25
C ASP A 278 11.12 22.75 5.77
N LYS A 279 11.13 23.04 4.47
CA LYS A 279 10.30 24.09 3.84
C LYS A 279 8.80 23.74 3.89
N GLU A 280 8.42 22.48 3.70
CA GLU A 280 7.03 22.00 3.81
C GLU A 280 6.52 21.96 5.27
N GLY A 281 7.39 21.75 6.24
CA GLY A 281 7.15 21.94 7.67
C GLY A 281 6.53 20.77 8.43
N ASP A 282 5.90 19.79 7.78
CA ASP A 282 5.19 18.69 8.45
C ASP A 282 5.62 17.28 7.98
N ILE A 283 6.77 17.17 7.31
CA ILE A 283 7.37 15.92 6.86
C ILE A 283 8.52 15.55 7.81
N GLN A 284 8.44 14.37 8.44
CA GLN A 284 9.30 14.00 9.56
C GLN A 284 10.37 12.97 9.23
N ALA A 285 10.35 12.36 8.04
CA ALA A 285 11.28 11.31 7.65
C ALA A 285 11.48 11.24 6.15
N LEU A 286 12.59 10.65 5.72
CA LEU A 286 12.83 10.24 4.34
C LEU A 286 12.59 8.73 4.17
N ILE A 287 12.23 8.33 2.96
CA ILE A 287 12.07 6.92 2.56
C ILE A 287 12.92 6.67 1.33
N THR A 288 13.70 5.60 1.33
CA THR A 288 14.45 5.14 0.16
C THR A 288 14.16 3.68 -0.16
N GLY A 289 14.29 3.30 -1.43
CA GLY A 289 14.10 1.92 -1.91
C GLY A 289 15.37 1.08 -1.85
N GLU A 290 16.35 1.42 -1.02
CA GLU A 290 17.62 0.71 -0.92
C GLU A 290 17.44 -0.71 -0.37
N SER A 291 18.12 -1.68 -1.05
CA SER A 291 18.31 -3.06 -0.57
C SER A 291 19.79 -3.32 -0.38
N LEU A 292 20.17 -3.87 0.78
CA LEU A 292 21.59 -4.05 1.14
C LEU A 292 22.30 -5.00 0.17
N GLY A 293 23.42 -4.54 -0.39
CA GLY A 293 24.25 -5.35 -1.27
C GLY A 293 23.75 -5.49 -2.72
N GLN A 294 22.62 -4.84 -3.08
CA GLN A 294 22.09 -4.94 -4.44
C GLN A 294 22.97 -4.25 -5.49
N VAL A 295 23.55 -3.10 -5.16
CA VAL A 295 24.51 -2.37 -6.01
C VAL A 295 25.65 -1.79 -5.17
N ALA A 296 26.74 -1.35 -5.82
CA ALA A 296 27.94 -0.86 -5.17
C ALA A 296 27.70 0.31 -4.18
N SER A 297 26.69 1.15 -4.42
CA SER A 297 26.31 2.26 -3.53
C SER A 297 25.34 1.84 -2.40
N GLN A 298 24.97 0.58 -2.29
CA GLN A 298 24.07 0.04 -1.27
C GLN A 298 24.79 -0.93 -0.32
N THR A 299 26.05 -0.63 -0.02
CA THR A 299 26.79 -1.30 1.05
C THR A 299 26.52 -0.63 2.40
N MET A 300 26.77 -1.31 3.51
CA MET A 300 26.65 -0.71 4.84
C MET A 300 27.47 0.57 4.97
N TYR A 301 28.71 0.55 4.45
CA TYR A 301 29.60 1.72 4.45
C TYR A 301 29.01 2.90 3.66
N ALA A 302 28.46 2.64 2.48
CA ALA A 302 27.83 3.68 1.67
C ALA A 302 26.58 4.26 2.34
N MET A 303 25.75 3.41 2.96
CA MET A 303 24.55 3.86 3.69
C MET A 303 24.89 4.73 4.89
N VAL A 304 25.95 4.40 5.65
CA VAL A 304 26.42 5.25 6.76
C VAL A 304 26.83 6.63 6.23
N CYS A 305 27.52 6.68 5.09
CA CYS A 305 27.93 7.96 4.47
C CYS A 305 26.70 8.78 4.01
N THR A 306 25.66 8.15 3.43
CA THR A 306 24.47 8.87 3.00
C THR A 306 23.62 9.34 4.20
N ASP A 307 23.52 8.54 5.27
CA ASP A 307 22.82 8.93 6.50
C ASP A 307 23.46 10.13 7.19
N ALA A 308 24.79 10.24 7.17
CA ALA A 308 25.51 11.37 7.75
C ALA A 308 25.15 12.74 7.09
N ALA A 309 24.58 12.73 5.88
CA ALA A 309 24.12 13.95 5.19
C ALA A 309 22.69 14.41 5.60
N CYS A 310 21.99 13.64 6.44
CA CYS A 310 20.61 13.89 6.77
C CYS A 310 20.40 13.77 8.28
N ARG A 311 19.62 14.70 8.87
CA ARG A 311 19.25 14.67 10.29
C ARG A 311 17.92 13.98 10.54
N MET A 312 17.11 13.82 9.50
CA MET A 312 15.83 13.10 9.58
C MET A 312 16.04 11.60 9.65
N PRO A 313 15.14 10.84 10.29
CA PRO A 313 15.10 9.38 10.15
C PRO A 313 14.98 8.98 8.67
N VAL A 314 15.77 7.99 8.24
CA VAL A 314 15.71 7.43 6.90
C VAL A 314 15.18 6.01 6.98
N PHE A 315 13.97 5.80 6.47
CA PHE A 315 13.35 4.48 6.41
C PHE A 315 13.75 3.75 5.13
N ARG A 316 14.21 2.51 5.29
CA ARG A 316 14.62 1.60 4.20
C ARG A 316 13.84 0.30 4.28
N PRO A 317 12.54 0.31 3.92
CA PRO A 317 11.69 -0.89 4.10
C PRO A 317 12.21 -2.12 3.35
N CYS A 318 12.92 -1.92 2.23
CA CYS A 318 13.44 -2.98 1.38
C CYS A 318 14.85 -3.46 1.79
N VAL A 319 15.45 -2.92 2.86
CA VAL A 319 16.88 -3.13 3.17
C VAL A 319 17.29 -4.59 3.35
N GLY A 320 16.42 -5.42 3.89
CA GLY A 320 16.63 -6.85 4.13
C GLY A 320 15.92 -7.78 3.15
N MET A 321 15.36 -7.24 2.07
CA MET A 321 14.60 -8.02 1.09
C MET A 321 15.48 -8.37 -0.11
N ASP A 322 15.30 -9.57 -0.65
CA ASP A 322 15.88 -9.91 -1.93
C ASP A 322 15.07 -9.35 -3.12
N LYS A 323 15.63 -9.48 -4.33
CA LYS A 323 15.01 -8.88 -5.52
C LYS A 323 13.68 -9.52 -5.88
N SER A 324 13.50 -10.81 -5.63
CA SER A 324 12.26 -11.52 -5.94
C SER A 324 11.12 -11.06 -5.05
N GLU A 325 11.36 -10.89 -3.75
CA GLU A 325 10.36 -10.38 -2.79
C GLU A 325 9.89 -8.97 -3.17
N ILE A 326 10.83 -8.11 -3.58
CA ILE A 326 10.50 -6.74 -4.02
C ILE A 326 9.67 -6.77 -5.31
N VAL A 327 10.04 -7.63 -6.28
CA VAL A 327 9.31 -7.79 -7.55
C VAL A 327 7.89 -8.29 -7.31
N ASP A 328 7.69 -9.24 -6.40
CA ASP A 328 6.35 -9.76 -6.08
C ASP A 328 5.44 -8.66 -5.51
N ILE A 329 5.98 -7.80 -4.64
CA ILE A 329 5.23 -6.64 -4.16
C ILE A 329 4.98 -5.64 -5.29
N ALA A 330 5.95 -5.36 -6.15
CA ALA A 330 5.80 -4.45 -7.28
C ALA A 330 4.71 -4.91 -8.25
N ARG A 331 4.61 -6.22 -8.52
CA ARG A 331 3.51 -6.81 -9.30
C ARG A 331 2.17 -6.66 -8.61
N LYS A 332 2.12 -6.97 -7.30
CA LYS A 332 0.90 -6.81 -6.49
C LYS A 332 0.35 -5.39 -6.50
N ILE A 333 1.20 -4.38 -6.46
CA ILE A 333 0.79 -2.97 -6.46
C ILE A 333 0.67 -2.37 -7.87
N GLY A 334 0.97 -3.14 -8.91
CA GLY A 334 0.82 -2.75 -10.31
C GLY A 334 1.91 -1.81 -10.83
N THR A 335 3.06 -1.69 -10.16
CA THR A 335 4.15 -0.78 -10.56
C THR A 335 5.23 -1.46 -11.41
N PHE A 336 5.28 -2.80 -11.44
CA PHE A 336 6.37 -3.55 -12.06
C PHE A 336 6.54 -3.22 -13.55
N GLU A 337 5.47 -3.32 -14.35
CA GLU A 337 5.53 -3.13 -15.81
C GLU A 337 5.99 -1.72 -16.20
N THR A 338 5.59 -0.71 -15.42
CA THR A 338 6.06 0.66 -15.63
C THR A 338 7.52 0.81 -15.22
N SER A 339 7.93 0.16 -14.11
CA SER A 339 9.31 0.26 -13.59
C SER A 339 10.37 -0.31 -14.54
N ILE A 340 10.03 -1.32 -15.34
CA ILE A 340 10.98 -1.96 -16.28
C ILE A 340 11.06 -1.27 -17.64
N LEU A 341 10.30 -0.18 -17.88
CA LEU A 341 10.43 0.60 -19.11
C LEU A 341 11.86 1.16 -19.26
N PRO A 342 12.45 1.18 -20.48
CA PRO A 342 13.85 1.48 -20.72
C PRO A 342 14.15 2.99 -20.72
N TYR A 343 13.73 3.71 -19.68
CA TYR A 343 14.03 5.12 -19.46
C TYR A 343 14.92 5.28 -18.24
N GLU A 344 16.08 5.86 -18.42
CA GLU A 344 17.11 5.95 -17.40
C GLU A 344 16.83 7.09 -16.40
N ASP A 345 17.14 6.81 -15.13
CA ASP A 345 17.12 7.79 -14.05
C ASP A 345 18.39 8.64 -14.02
N CYS A 346 18.33 9.79 -13.36
CA CYS A 346 19.50 10.65 -13.17
C CYS A 346 20.70 9.93 -12.51
N CYS A 347 20.45 8.92 -11.69
CA CYS A 347 21.48 8.15 -10.99
C CYS A 347 22.34 7.29 -11.90
N THR A 348 21.91 6.99 -13.11
CA THR A 348 22.64 6.14 -14.08
C THR A 348 23.44 6.93 -15.12
N VAL A 349 23.16 8.23 -15.26
CA VAL A 349 23.75 9.09 -16.29
C VAL A 349 25.29 9.18 -16.21
N PHE A 350 25.84 9.29 -15.01
CA PHE A 350 27.28 9.44 -14.78
C PHE A 350 27.82 8.37 -13.84
N THR A 351 27.54 7.10 -14.15
CA THR A 351 28.00 5.98 -13.31
C THR A 351 29.53 5.83 -13.39
N PRO A 352 30.25 5.82 -12.25
CA PRO A 352 31.69 5.61 -12.23
C PRO A 352 32.09 4.20 -12.70
N LYS A 353 33.23 4.06 -13.37
CA LYS A 353 33.72 2.75 -13.80
C LYS A 353 34.10 1.85 -12.62
N HIS A 354 34.62 2.43 -11.56
CA HIS A 354 35.06 1.73 -10.35
C HIS A 354 34.51 2.42 -9.10
N PRO A 355 33.22 2.20 -8.75
CA PRO A 355 32.63 2.85 -7.59
C PRO A 355 33.24 2.33 -6.29
N LYS A 356 33.48 3.21 -5.34
CA LYS A 356 34.03 2.84 -4.03
C LYS A 356 32.95 2.17 -3.18
N THR A 357 33.20 0.93 -2.79
CA THR A 357 32.24 0.10 -2.02
C THR A 357 32.43 0.21 -0.51
N ARG A 358 33.58 0.73 -0.04
CA ARG A 358 33.89 0.91 1.38
C ARG A 358 34.41 2.33 1.66
N PRO A 359 33.57 3.37 1.43
CA PRO A 359 33.94 4.75 1.77
C PRO A 359 33.89 4.94 3.29
N SER A 360 34.65 5.91 3.82
CA SER A 360 34.44 6.45 5.16
C SER A 360 33.68 7.78 5.10
N VAL A 361 33.00 8.14 6.18
CA VAL A 361 32.30 9.43 6.28
C VAL A 361 33.28 10.59 6.11
N GLU A 362 34.44 10.54 6.79
CA GLU A 362 35.47 11.57 6.73
C GLU A 362 35.97 11.79 5.31
N GLU A 363 36.24 10.71 4.57
CA GLU A 363 36.69 10.79 3.18
C GLU A 363 35.64 11.43 2.26
N VAL A 364 34.38 11.02 2.42
CA VAL A 364 33.27 11.53 1.61
C VAL A 364 32.98 12.99 1.93
N GLU A 365 33.00 13.37 3.21
CA GLU A 365 32.84 14.76 3.65
C GLU A 365 33.99 15.66 3.16
N LYS A 366 35.23 15.18 3.24
CA LYS A 366 36.40 15.90 2.69
C LYS A 366 36.23 16.14 1.19
N ALA A 367 35.76 15.13 0.45
CA ALA A 367 35.55 15.25 -0.99
C ALA A 367 34.36 16.19 -1.29
N GLN A 368 33.26 16.14 -0.54
CA GLN A 368 32.13 17.05 -0.68
C GLN A 368 32.54 18.51 -0.40
N ASN A 369 33.29 18.74 0.66
CA ASN A 369 33.74 20.08 1.10
C ASN A 369 34.88 20.65 0.24
N SER A 370 35.40 19.90 -0.74
CA SER A 370 36.39 20.42 -1.70
C SER A 370 35.84 21.45 -2.67
N PHE A 371 34.50 21.53 -2.76
CA PHE A 371 33.78 22.50 -3.58
C PHE A 371 32.57 23.03 -2.81
N ASP A 372 32.23 24.30 -2.97
CA ASP A 372 31.04 24.89 -2.35
C ASP A 372 29.79 24.57 -3.16
N PHE A 373 29.03 23.57 -2.72
CA PHE A 373 27.76 23.18 -3.31
C PHE A 373 26.56 24.00 -2.79
N GLU A 374 26.73 24.78 -1.73
CA GLU A 374 25.62 25.48 -1.04
C GLU A 374 24.75 26.34 -1.96
N PRO A 375 25.31 27.22 -2.84
CA PRO A 375 24.49 28.02 -3.74
C PRO A 375 23.62 27.19 -4.69
N TYR A 376 24.12 26.03 -5.13
CA TYR A 376 23.47 25.15 -6.08
C TYR A 376 22.39 24.30 -5.40
N ILE A 377 22.64 23.87 -4.16
CA ILE A 377 21.64 23.19 -3.32
C ILE A 377 20.47 24.12 -3.07
N GLN A 378 20.75 25.36 -2.65
CA GLN A 378 19.71 26.37 -2.38
C GLN A 378 18.87 26.62 -3.64
N LYS A 379 19.51 26.81 -4.78
CA LYS A 379 18.85 27.00 -6.07
C LYS A 379 17.97 25.80 -6.44
N ALA A 380 18.45 24.56 -6.29
CA ALA A 380 17.70 23.35 -6.58
C ALA A 380 16.43 23.23 -5.70
N VAL A 381 16.54 23.60 -4.43
CA VAL A 381 15.39 23.67 -3.51
C VAL A 381 14.38 24.75 -3.92
N GLU A 382 14.85 25.92 -4.35
CA GLU A 382 13.99 27.02 -4.80
C GLU A 382 13.28 26.70 -6.11
N ASP A 383 13.99 26.10 -7.07
CA ASP A 383 13.49 25.72 -8.39
C ASP A 383 12.65 24.43 -8.39
N THR A 384 12.49 23.78 -7.23
CA THR A 384 11.67 22.57 -7.10
C THR A 384 10.22 22.85 -7.43
N THR A 385 9.69 22.12 -8.40
CA THR A 385 8.29 22.20 -8.80
C THR A 385 7.44 21.16 -8.05
N VAL A 386 6.17 21.51 -7.78
CA VAL A 386 5.25 20.65 -7.01
C VAL A 386 3.98 20.38 -7.80
N THR A 387 3.60 19.12 -7.94
CA THR A 387 2.37 18.68 -8.61
C THR A 387 1.58 17.75 -7.68
N LEU A 388 0.25 17.91 -7.61
CA LEU A 388 -0.60 16.99 -6.85
C LEU A 388 -1.10 15.88 -7.76
N ILE A 389 -0.63 14.66 -7.53
CA ILE A 389 -1.09 13.45 -8.21
C ILE A 389 -2.27 12.87 -7.44
N LYS A 390 -3.47 12.99 -8.03
CA LYS A 390 -4.72 12.58 -7.39
C LYS A 390 -5.04 11.12 -7.66
N ASN A 391 -5.59 10.46 -6.67
CA ASN A 391 -6.28 9.18 -6.84
C ASN A 391 -7.66 9.43 -7.46
N ARG A 392 -7.78 9.19 -8.76
CA ARG A 392 -9.06 9.30 -9.50
C ARG A 392 -9.67 7.92 -9.64
#